data_c5cb71291221b8fed5ce46738776c6d2
#
_entry.id   c5cb71291221b8fed5ce46738776c6d2
#
_cell.length_a   1.000
_cell.length_b   1.000
_cell.length_c   1.000
_cell.angle_alpha   90.00
_cell.angle_beta   90.00
_cell.angle_gamma   90.00
#
_symmetry.space_group_name_H-M   'P 1'
#
loop_
_entity.id
_entity.type
_entity.pdbx_description
1 polymer ?
#
loop_
_entity_poly.entity_id
_entity_poly.type
_entity_poly.pdbx_seq_one_letter_code
_entity_poly.pdbx_strand_id
1 'polypeptide(L)'
;MPRKLEDGSVDYRDLGLIVNVRVNDLICEIVPETQGEEGMNVYGQVIAPRPGRPPLVPQGSNTVLSADGTKLFAAESGNLVYMGGRFNVVTTFQISSDIDVKTGNINFLGDVVIKGSVQEGFSVTAGKTITVSGMVTGATLTAQGDITVKNGVFASTIQSQYGNINIAFGENDTITTRGNLTSTSLVGCRIKIEGDLDCTKNPGALVGGDCSVMGKFAVAQLGNKSYTPTIISVGSTTNLLLEMDSLEKQCTAIDEYIEKINTSIEFLQEKKRNGEHLDAEKEAYISSAIRLKVQKGMDKKPLKTRIEEIQKIINAKETLSVQVTKCVYPN
;
A
#
# COMPACT_ATOMS: atom_id res chain seq x y z
N MET A 1 10.17 20.52 -6.23
CA MET A 1 11.43 20.40 -7.00
C MET A 1 11.74 18.93 -7.18
N PRO A 2 12.19 18.48 -8.35
CA PRO A 2 12.52 17.09 -8.57
C PRO A 2 13.55 16.58 -7.55
N ARG A 3 13.44 15.31 -7.16
CA ARG A 3 14.32 14.69 -6.16
C ARG A 3 15.73 14.49 -6.72
N LYS A 4 16.75 14.95 -6.02
CA LYS A 4 18.15 14.61 -6.32
C LYS A 4 18.46 13.23 -5.76
N LEU A 5 19.01 12.35 -6.59
CA LEU A 5 19.51 11.02 -6.19
C LEU A 5 20.93 11.13 -5.60
N GLU A 6 21.38 10.09 -4.91
CA GLU A 6 22.71 10.05 -4.25
C GLU A 6 23.87 10.14 -5.24
N ASP A 7 23.65 9.74 -6.51
CA ASP A 7 24.62 9.84 -7.61
C ASP A 7 24.68 11.23 -8.26
N GLY A 8 23.91 12.21 -7.77
CA GLY A 8 23.84 13.57 -8.29
C GLY A 8 22.87 13.75 -9.47
N SER A 9 22.27 12.69 -9.98
CA SER A 9 21.22 12.75 -11.00
C SER A 9 19.91 13.26 -10.40
N VAL A 10 19.00 13.73 -11.26
CA VAL A 10 17.70 14.27 -10.84
C VAL A 10 16.59 13.38 -11.38
N ASP A 11 15.77 12.85 -10.48
CA ASP A 11 14.58 12.10 -10.88
C ASP A 11 13.44 13.08 -11.23
N TYR A 12 13.25 13.30 -12.53
CA TYR A 12 12.18 14.13 -13.05
C TYR A 12 10.79 13.48 -12.97
N ARG A 13 10.71 12.21 -12.55
CA ARG A 13 9.43 11.50 -12.36
C ARG A 13 8.89 11.63 -10.94
N ASP A 14 9.73 12.01 -9.97
CA ASP A 14 9.29 12.32 -8.60
C ASP A 14 9.34 13.83 -8.38
N LEU A 15 8.19 14.48 -8.54
CA LEU A 15 8.06 15.94 -8.42
C LEU A 15 7.78 16.43 -7.00
N GLY A 16 7.64 15.52 -6.03
CA GLY A 16 7.36 15.86 -4.63
C GLY A 16 6.03 16.61 -4.43
N LEU A 17 5.02 16.32 -5.24
CA LEU A 17 3.69 16.97 -5.19
C LEU A 17 2.87 16.55 -3.96
N ILE A 18 3.21 15.43 -3.34
CA ILE A 18 2.45 14.80 -2.27
C ILE A 18 3.30 14.74 -1.00
N VAL A 19 2.79 15.29 0.08
CA VAL A 19 3.36 15.16 1.42
C VAL A 19 2.56 14.09 2.18
N ASN A 20 3.00 12.85 2.08
CA ASN A 20 2.32 11.74 2.74
C ASN A 20 2.52 11.79 4.27
N VAL A 21 1.42 11.70 5.01
CA VAL A 21 1.37 11.50 6.45
C VAL A 21 0.55 10.26 6.78
N ARG A 22 0.93 9.56 7.84
CA ARG A 22 0.21 8.40 8.37
C ARG A 22 -0.60 8.79 9.60
N VAL A 23 -1.57 7.97 9.96
CA VAL A 23 -2.31 8.12 11.22
C VAL A 23 -1.31 8.22 12.38
N ASN A 24 -1.54 9.19 13.28
CA ASN A 24 -0.71 9.54 14.44
C ASN A 24 0.66 10.16 14.12
N ASP A 25 0.95 10.52 12.88
CA ASP A 25 2.14 11.33 12.59
C ASP A 25 1.99 12.74 13.18
N LEU A 26 3.06 13.23 13.80
CA LEU A 26 3.12 14.59 14.33
C LEU A 26 3.19 15.59 13.15
N ILE A 27 2.22 16.49 13.07
CA ILE A 27 2.14 17.52 12.02
C ILE A 27 2.87 18.80 12.46
N CYS A 28 2.57 19.30 13.65
CA CYS A 28 3.24 20.46 14.19
C CYS A 28 3.19 20.49 15.74
N GLU A 29 4.11 21.26 16.31
CA GLU A 29 4.11 21.63 17.73
C GLU A 29 3.61 23.06 17.87
N ILE A 30 2.79 23.29 18.88
CA ILE A 30 2.20 24.57 19.21
C ILE A 30 2.91 25.07 20.47
N VAL A 31 3.69 26.15 20.33
CA VAL A 31 4.39 26.76 21.44
C VAL A 31 3.42 27.73 22.11
N PRO A 32 3.08 27.52 23.39
CA PRO A 32 2.20 28.43 24.13
C PRO A 32 2.84 29.80 24.31
N GLU A 33 2.02 30.78 24.59
CA GLU A 33 2.46 32.13 24.92
C GLU A 33 3.26 32.15 26.24
N THR A 34 4.19 33.09 26.35
CA THR A 34 4.92 33.37 27.59
C THR A 34 4.31 34.54 28.33
N GLN A 35 4.45 34.55 29.66
CA GLN A 35 3.95 35.64 30.50
C GLN A 35 4.73 36.95 30.29
N GLY A 36 5.90 36.89 29.62
CA GLY A 36 6.83 38.00 29.49
C GLY A 36 7.65 38.18 30.75
N GLU A 37 8.62 39.10 30.68
CA GLU A 37 9.50 39.46 31.80
C GLU A 37 9.16 40.88 32.29
N GLU A 38 9.28 41.09 33.60
CA GLU A 38 9.11 42.41 34.20
C GLU A 38 10.18 43.37 33.69
N GLY A 39 9.77 44.55 33.30
CA GLY A 39 10.66 45.64 32.95
C GLY A 39 10.85 46.61 34.09
N MET A 40 11.79 47.57 33.94
CA MET A 40 12.01 48.65 34.90
C MET A 40 12.08 49.97 34.14
N ASN A 41 11.39 51.01 34.63
CA ASN A 41 11.48 52.33 34.02
C ASN A 41 12.72 53.08 34.56
N VAL A 42 13.00 54.23 33.98
CA VAL A 42 14.18 55.07 34.36
C VAL A 42 14.16 55.59 35.81
N TYR A 43 13.03 55.47 36.49
CA TYR A 43 12.84 55.86 37.89
C TYR A 43 12.96 54.66 38.86
N GLY A 44 13.32 53.45 38.37
CA GLY A 44 13.43 52.24 39.19
C GLY A 44 12.09 51.58 39.51
N GLN A 45 11.00 51.94 38.86
CA GLN A 45 9.70 51.34 39.09
C GLN A 45 9.53 50.12 38.14
N VAL A 46 9.01 49.04 38.72
CA VAL A 46 8.72 47.80 37.97
C VAL A 46 7.56 48.04 36.99
N ILE A 47 7.75 47.67 35.73
CA ILE A 47 6.71 47.63 34.71
C ILE A 47 6.27 46.21 34.55
N ALA A 48 4.98 45.93 34.78
CA ALA A 48 4.42 44.59 34.59
C ALA A 48 4.56 44.12 33.15
N PRO A 49 4.90 42.88 32.94
CA PRO A 49 5.02 42.31 31.60
C PRO A 49 3.68 42.32 30.87
N ARG A 50 3.72 42.44 29.55
CA ARG A 50 2.54 42.16 28.73
C ARG A 50 2.57 40.69 28.34
N PRO A 51 1.56 39.88 28.75
CA PRO A 51 1.49 38.47 28.34
C PRO A 51 1.42 38.36 26.83
N GLY A 52 2.00 37.33 26.26
CA GLY A 52 1.91 36.97 24.89
C GLY A 52 0.45 36.71 24.47
N ARG A 53 0.21 36.59 23.20
CA ARG A 53 -1.11 36.17 22.69
C ARG A 53 -1.10 34.68 22.47
N PRO A 54 -2.19 33.94 22.86
CA PRO A 54 -2.28 32.51 22.60
C PRO A 54 -2.18 32.26 21.08
N PRO A 55 -1.39 31.27 20.67
CA PRO A 55 -1.28 30.93 19.25
C PRO A 55 -2.60 30.40 18.71
N LEU A 56 -2.90 30.71 17.44
CA LEU A 56 -4.03 30.09 16.75
C LEU A 56 -3.70 28.62 16.48
N VAL A 57 -4.56 27.72 16.95
CA VAL A 57 -4.41 26.29 16.71
C VAL A 57 -4.72 26.01 15.22
N PRO A 58 -3.74 25.52 14.42
CA PRO A 58 -3.92 25.33 12.99
C PRO A 58 -4.65 24.01 12.64
N GLN A 59 -5.64 23.61 13.45
CA GLN A 59 -6.39 22.38 13.27
C GLN A 59 -7.37 22.48 12.11
N GLY A 60 -7.28 21.52 11.18
CA GLY A 60 -8.15 21.37 10.01
C GLY A 60 -8.79 19.99 9.95
N SER A 61 -9.21 19.59 8.74
CA SER A 61 -9.86 18.30 8.50
C SER A 61 -8.87 17.15 8.71
N ASN A 62 -9.34 16.05 9.34
CA ASN A 62 -8.56 14.84 9.61
C ASN A 62 -7.27 15.10 10.41
N THR A 63 -7.31 16.07 11.34
CA THR A 63 -6.24 16.34 12.30
C THR A 63 -6.78 16.35 13.73
N VAL A 64 -5.99 15.89 14.69
CA VAL A 64 -6.35 15.77 16.11
C VAL A 64 -5.34 16.49 16.96
N LEU A 65 -5.83 17.32 17.88
CA LEU A 65 -5.02 18.01 18.88
C LEU A 65 -4.76 17.07 20.05
N SER A 66 -3.54 17.10 20.60
CA SER A 66 -3.19 16.43 21.85
C SER A 66 -4.01 16.95 23.02
N ALA A 67 -4.15 16.15 24.08
CA ALA A 67 -4.92 16.52 25.27
C ALA A 67 -4.38 17.77 25.98
N ASP A 68 -3.07 18.04 25.88
CA ASP A 68 -2.39 19.22 26.43
C ASP A 68 -2.44 20.44 25.49
N GLY A 69 -3.00 20.28 24.28
CA GLY A 69 -3.11 21.36 23.30
C GLY A 69 -1.81 21.79 22.62
N THR A 70 -0.71 21.06 22.85
CA THR A 70 0.63 21.46 22.37
C THR A 70 1.05 20.79 21.07
N LYS A 71 0.36 19.73 20.62
CA LYS A 71 0.74 18.95 19.44
C LYS A 71 -0.46 18.65 18.56
N LEU A 72 -0.27 18.74 17.27
CA LEU A 72 -1.26 18.39 16.26
C LEU A 72 -0.82 17.11 15.52
N PHE A 73 -1.69 16.12 15.46
CA PHE A 73 -1.45 14.82 14.82
C PHE A 73 -2.38 14.60 13.66
N ALA A 74 -1.96 13.74 12.72
CA ALA A 74 -2.83 13.24 11.65
C ALA A 74 -3.82 12.19 12.20
N ALA A 75 -5.11 12.40 11.97
CA ALA A 75 -6.16 11.43 12.34
C ALA A 75 -6.35 10.35 11.27
N GLU A 76 -5.98 10.65 10.03
CA GLU A 76 -6.06 9.76 8.86
C GLU A 76 -4.76 9.78 8.08
N SER A 77 -4.50 8.70 7.30
CA SER A 77 -3.39 8.69 6.34
C SER A 77 -3.78 9.40 5.06
N GLY A 78 -2.90 10.28 4.55
CA GLY A 78 -3.20 11.04 3.36
C GLY A 78 -2.14 12.09 3.00
N ASN A 79 -2.52 13.07 2.19
CA ASN A 79 -1.69 14.21 1.81
C ASN A 79 -1.89 15.37 2.79
N LEU A 80 -0.84 15.84 3.40
CA LEU A 80 -0.86 17.01 4.26
C LEU A 80 -0.89 18.30 3.41
N VAL A 81 -1.92 19.10 3.60
CA VAL A 81 -2.11 20.37 2.89
C VAL A 81 -2.30 21.49 3.91
N TYR A 82 -1.49 22.54 3.81
CA TYR A 82 -1.68 23.76 4.59
C TYR A 82 -2.48 24.76 3.77
N MET A 83 -3.70 25.05 4.18
CA MET A 83 -4.60 25.97 3.47
C MET A 83 -5.47 26.75 4.47
N GLY A 84 -5.59 28.07 4.23
CA GLY A 84 -6.42 28.94 5.10
C GLY A 84 -5.94 29.00 6.55
N GLY A 85 -4.64 28.87 6.81
CA GLY A 85 -4.08 28.88 8.17
C GLY A 85 -4.27 27.57 8.94
N ARG A 86 -4.68 26.48 8.28
CA ARG A 86 -4.95 25.18 8.90
C ARG A 86 -4.27 24.04 8.15
N PHE A 87 -3.85 23.03 8.88
CA PHE A 87 -3.36 21.78 8.33
C PHE A 87 -4.52 20.82 8.09
N ASN A 88 -4.67 20.36 6.85
CA ASN A 88 -5.70 19.40 6.47
C ASN A 88 -5.02 18.13 5.94
N VAL A 89 -5.52 16.96 6.30
CA VAL A 89 -5.11 15.70 5.70
C VAL A 89 -6.18 15.26 4.71
N VAL A 90 -5.82 15.24 3.43
CA VAL A 90 -6.71 14.87 2.33
C VAL A 90 -6.51 13.39 2.01
N THR A 91 -7.56 12.59 2.11
CA THR A 91 -7.51 11.12 1.94
C THR A 91 -7.69 10.67 0.49
N THR A 92 -8.10 11.57 -0.41
CA THR A 92 -8.27 11.28 -1.85
C THR A 92 -7.45 12.27 -2.67
N PHE A 93 -6.54 11.77 -3.49
CA PHE A 93 -5.75 12.58 -4.40
C PHE A 93 -6.37 12.55 -5.80
N GLN A 94 -6.93 13.69 -6.24
CA GLN A 94 -7.58 13.82 -7.52
C GLN A 94 -6.72 14.55 -8.52
N ILE A 95 -6.53 13.95 -9.71
CA ILE A 95 -5.76 14.49 -10.83
C ILE A 95 -6.71 14.67 -12.02
N SER A 96 -6.82 15.89 -12.52
CA SER A 96 -7.74 16.22 -13.63
C SER A 96 -7.11 16.04 -15.01
N SER A 97 -5.79 15.90 -15.08
CA SER A 97 -4.99 15.70 -16.30
C SER A 97 -4.49 14.26 -16.41
N ASP A 98 -3.73 14.00 -17.47
CA ASP A 98 -2.99 12.75 -17.64
C ASP A 98 -1.82 12.67 -16.65
N ILE A 99 -1.39 11.43 -16.38
CA ILE A 99 -0.12 11.14 -15.74
C ILE A 99 0.92 11.06 -16.86
N ASP A 100 1.76 12.07 -16.91
CA ASP A 100 2.79 12.29 -17.91
C ASP A 100 4.05 12.92 -17.29
N VAL A 101 4.98 13.40 -18.11
CA VAL A 101 6.21 14.07 -17.66
C VAL A 101 5.95 15.29 -16.77
N LYS A 102 4.79 15.94 -16.89
CA LYS A 102 4.43 17.12 -16.08
C LYS A 102 3.88 16.75 -14.72
N THR A 103 3.19 15.63 -14.64
CA THR A 103 2.58 15.13 -13.40
C THR A 103 3.54 14.23 -12.62
N GLY A 104 4.37 13.44 -13.32
CA GLY A 104 5.30 12.48 -12.73
C GLY A 104 4.60 11.25 -12.16
N ASN A 105 5.38 10.44 -11.44
CA ASN A 105 4.88 9.27 -10.73
C ASN A 105 4.06 9.70 -9.51
N ILE A 106 3.02 8.93 -9.21
CA ILE A 106 2.16 9.17 -8.05
C ILE A 106 2.40 8.05 -7.02
N ASN A 107 2.71 8.46 -5.79
CA ASN A 107 2.75 7.56 -4.64
C ASN A 107 1.95 8.19 -3.50
N PHE A 108 0.78 7.63 -3.22
CA PHE A 108 -0.17 8.19 -2.28
C PHE A 108 -0.73 7.12 -1.32
N LEU A 109 -0.86 7.46 -0.04
CA LEU A 109 -1.32 6.51 0.99
C LEU A 109 -2.86 6.31 1.02
N GLY A 110 -3.63 7.14 0.34
CA GLY A 110 -5.09 7.08 0.26
C GLY A 110 -5.59 6.63 -1.11
N ASP A 111 -6.74 7.19 -1.52
CA ASP A 111 -7.40 6.92 -2.79
C ASP A 111 -6.88 7.84 -3.90
N VAL A 112 -6.58 7.28 -5.07
CA VAL A 112 -6.12 8.05 -6.24
C VAL A 112 -7.20 8.03 -7.31
N VAL A 113 -7.60 9.22 -7.77
CA VAL A 113 -8.59 9.39 -8.84
C VAL A 113 -7.98 10.21 -9.99
N ILE A 114 -7.80 9.56 -11.14
CA ILE A 114 -7.23 10.15 -12.36
C ILE A 114 -8.35 10.29 -13.38
N LYS A 115 -8.67 11.54 -13.78
CA LYS A 115 -9.66 11.83 -14.83
C LYS A 115 -9.10 11.62 -16.24
N GLY A 116 -7.79 11.77 -16.39
CA GLY A 116 -7.06 11.53 -17.63
C GLY A 116 -6.60 10.08 -17.78
N SER A 117 -5.57 9.91 -18.60
CA SER A 117 -4.89 8.65 -18.91
C SER A 117 -3.56 8.53 -18.15
N VAL A 118 -3.00 7.33 -18.09
CA VAL A 118 -1.65 7.08 -17.57
C VAL A 118 -0.76 6.66 -18.73
N GLN A 119 0.29 7.44 -18.99
CA GLN A 119 1.19 7.27 -20.13
C GLN A 119 2.31 6.29 -19.83
N GLU A 120 2.99 5.85 -20.89
CA GLU A 120 4.09 4.89 -20.85
C GLU A 120 5.23 5.34 -19.93
N GLY A 121 5.72 4.39 -19.13
CA GLY A 121 6.86 4.56 -18.23
C GLY A 121 6.52 5.25 -16.91
N PHE A 122 5.26 5.58 -16.66
CA PHE A 122 4.82 6.13 -15.37
C PHE A 122 4.23 5.08 -14.46
N SER A 123 4.28 5.38 -13.15
CA SER A 123 3.73 4.52 -12.10
C SER A 123 2.78 5.27 -11.18
N VAL A 124 1.72 4.60 -10.78
CA VAL A 124 0.75 5.09 -9.80
C VAL A 124 0.63 4.06 -8.70
N THR A 125 0.98 4.47 -7.47
CA THR A 125 0.84 3.63 -6.27
C THR A 125 -0.15 4.27 -5.31
N ALA A 126 -1.14 3.49 -4.87
CA ALA A 126 -2.14 3.91 -3.90
C ALA A 126 -2.17 2.97 -2.69
N GLY A 127 -2.28 3.53 -1.49
CA GLY A 127 -2.49 2.75 -0.27
C GLY A 127 -3.92 2.24 -0.14
N LYS A 128 -4.88 2.77 -0.91
CA LYS A 128 -6.28 2.31 -0.97
C LYS A 128 -6.66 1.97 -2.41
N THR A 129 -7.41 2.78 -3.09
CA THR A 129 -7.97 2.49 -4.41
C THR A 129 -7.36 3.36 -5.51
N ILE A 130 -7.39 2.85 -6.76
CA ILE A 130 -7.04 3.61 -7.94
C ILE A 130 -8.24 3.62 -8.89
N THR A 131 -8.66 4.80 -9.33
CA THR A 131 -9.65 4.97 -10.39
C THR A 131 -9.07 5.80 -11.53
N VAL A 132 -9.00 5.22 -12.72
CA VAL A 132 -8.57 5.89 -13.96
C VAL A 132 -9.75 6.00 -14.90
N SER A 133 -10.09 7.22 -15.34
CA SER A 133 -11.18 7.43 -16.29
C SER A 133 -10.73 7.32 -17.75
N GLY A 134 -9.45 7.59 -18.03
CA GLY A 134 -8.82 7.42 -19.33
C GLY A 134 -8.26 6.01 -19.59
N MET A 135 -7.28 5.93 -20.48
CA MET A 135 -6.55 4.68 -20.80
C MET A 135 -5.26 4.58 -19.99
N VAL A 136 -4.75 3.36 -19.88
CA VAL A 136 -3.44 3.08 -19.26
C VAL A 136 -2.58 2.39 -20.31
N THR A 137 -1.44 2.97 -20.66
CA THR A 137 -0.57 2.46 -21.72
C THR A 137 0.88 2.39 -21.21
N GLY A 138 1.51 1.20 -21.26
CA GLY A 138 2.91 0.99 -20.90
C GLY A 138 3.25 1.40 -19.45
N ALA A 139 2.27 1.39 -18.55
CA ALA A 139 2.38 1.95 -17.21
C ALA A 139 2.19 0.89 -16.11
N THR A 140 2.49 1.27 -14.88
CA THR A 140 2.33 0.40 -13.71
C THR A 140 1.33 1.01 -12.73
N LEU A 141 0.25 0.28 -12.41
CA LEU A 141 -0.70 0.62 -11.36
C LEU A 141 -0.58 -0.38 -10.21
N THR A 142 -0.37 0.12 -9.00
CA THR A 142 -0.29 -0.73 -7.80
C THR A 142 -1.19 -0.15 -6.71
N ALA A 143 -2.13 -0.95 -6.19
CA ALA A 143 -3.00 -0.55 -5.08
C ALA A 143 -3.09 -1.65 -4.02
N GLN A 144 -3.40 -1.28 -2.77
CA GLN A 144 -3.79 -2.27 -1.77
C GLN A 144 -5.25 -2.71 -1.95
N GLY A 145 -6.13 -1.80 -2.34
CA GLY A 145 -7.54 -2.04 -2.61
C GLY A 145 -7.87 -2.10 -4.11
N ASP A 146 -9.09 -1.73 -4.47
CA ASP A 146 -9.62 -1.87 -5.82
C ASP A 146 -8.91 -1.00 -6.85
N ILE A 147 -8.77 -1.54 -8.08
CA ILE A 147 -8.31 -0.79 -9.24
C ILE A 147 -9.42 -0.79 -10.30
N THR A 148 -9.84 0.39 -10.71
CA THR A 148 -10.83 0.56 -11.77
C THR A 148 -10.26 1.41 -12.91
N VAL A 149 -10.19 0.83 -14.13
CA VAL A 149 -9.87 1.56 -15.34
C VAL A 149 -11.11 1.54 -16.24
N LYS A 150 -11.73 2.70 -16.45
CA LYS A 150 -13.00 2.79 -17.20
C LYS A 150 -12.85 2.51 -18.69
N ASN A 151 -11.67 2.73 -19.21
CA ASN A 151 -11.31 2.47 -20.61
C ASN A 151 -10.33 1.27 -20.71
N GLY A 152 -9.47 1.28 -21.71
CA GLY A 152 -8.55 0.18 -22.00
C GLY A 152 -7.24 0.26 -21.23
N VAL A 153 -6.62 -0.90 -21.10
CA VAL A 153 -5.27 -1.10 -20.58
C VAL A 153 -4.44 -1.77 -21.68
N PHE A 154 -3.22 -1.27 -21.91
CA PHE A 154 -2.33 -1.74 -22.98
C PHE A 154 -0.90 -1.89 -22.50
N ALA A 155 -0.31 -3.06 -22.69
CA ALA A 155 1.09 -3.36 -22.39
C ALA A 155 1.52 -2.90 -20.98
N SER A 156 0.60 -3.00 -20.00
CA SER A 156 0.75 -2.42 -18.67
C SER A 156 0.76 -3.48 -17.57
N THR A 157 1.24 -3.09 -16.39
CA THR A 157 1.21 -3.95 -15.20
C THR A 157 0.19 -3.40 -14.22
N ILE A 158 -0.83 -4.20 -13.89
CA ILE A 158 -1.90 -3.84 -12.95
C ILE A 158 -1.86 -4.81 -11.77
N GLN A 159 -1.61 -4.28 -10.57
CA GLN A 159 -1.49 -5.09 -9.36
C GLN A 159 -2.36 -4.53 -8.23
N SER A 160 -3.30 -5.34 -7.76
CA SER A 160 -4.04 -5.09 -6.53
C SER A 160 -3.66 -6.13 -5.48
N GLN A 161 -3.41 -5.69 -4.24
CA GLN A 161 -2.99 -6.61 -3.19
C GLN A 161 -4.17 -7.39 -2.60
N TYR A 162 -5.30 -6.72 -2.34
CA TYR A 162 -6.47 -7.32 -1.69
C TYR A 162 -7.79 -7.02 -2.40
N GLY A 163 -7.81 -6.02 -3.28
CA GLY A 163 -9.03 -5.54 -3.94
C GLY A 163 -9.30 -6.21 -5.27
N ASN A 164 -10.41 -5.82 -5.88
CA ASN A 164 -10.82 -6.26 -7.20
C ASN A 164 -10.21 -5.38 -8.29
N ILE A 165 -10.06 -5.95 -9.48
CA ILE A 165 -9.64 -5.21 -10.66
C ILE A 165 -10.80 -5.17 -11.66
N ASN A 166 -11.22 -3.96 -12.06
CA ASN A 166 -12.23 -3.71 -13.05
C ASN A 166 -11.62 -2.94 -14.22
N ILE A 167 -11.52 -3.55 -15.38
CA ILE A 167 -11.03 -2.90 -16.61
C ILE A 167 -12.01 -3.12 -17.74
N ALA A 168 -12.21 -2.13 -18.61
CA ALA A 168 -13.09 -2.31 -19.74
C ALA A 168 -12.52 -3.37 -20.69
N PHE A 169 -11.27 -3.21 -21.13
CA PHE A 169 -10.54 -4.22 -21.89
C PHE A 169 -9.03 -4.14 -21.63
N GLY A 170 -8.33 -5.26 -21.83
CA GLY A 170 -6.88 -5.35 -21.65
C GLY A 170 -6.20 -6.02 -22.83
N GLU A 171 -5.03 -5.52 -23.22
CA GLU A 171 -4.21 -6.08 -24.29
C GLU A 171 -2.73 -6.10 -23.90
N ASN A 172 -2.13 -7.31 -23.93
CA ASN A 172 -0.73 -7.56 -23.58
C ASN A 172 -0.34 -7.12 -22.17
N ASP A 173 -1.29 -7.20 -21.23
CA ASP A 173 -1.12 -6.76 -19.86
C ASP A 173 -0.65 -7.87 -18.93
N THR A 174 -0.03 -7.47 -17.82
CA THR A 174 0.22 -8.33 -16.66
C THR A 174 -0.72 -7.91 -15.54
N ILE A 175 -1.68 -8.77 -15.18
CA ILE A 175 -2.73 -8.47 -14.21
C ILE A 175 -2.61 -9.44 -13.03
N THR A 176 -2.46 -8.90 -11.83
CA THR A 176 -2.35 -9.70 -10.60
C THR A 176 -3.25 -9.15 -9.52
N THR A 177 -4.08 -9.99 -8.90
CA THR A 177 -4.86 -9.63 -7.72
C THR A 177 -5.21 -10.86 -6.86
N ARG A 178 -5.43 -10.64 -5.57
CA ARG A 178 -6.07 -11.62 -4.67
C ARG A 178 -7.60 -11.55 -4.73
N GLY A 179 -8.16 -10.46 -5.23
CA GLY A 179 -9.60 -10.31 -5.47
C GLY A 179 -10.03 -10.85 -6.83
N ASN A 180 -11.13 -10.31 -7.32
CA ASN A 180 -11.76 -10.69 -8.60
C ASN A 180 -11.27 -9.79 -9.74
N LEU A 181 -11.32 -10.33 -10.96
CA LEU A 181 -11.10 -9.57 -12.19
C LEU A 181 -12.38 -9.53 -13.02
N THR A 182 -12.83 -8.33 -13.37
CA THR A 182 -13.94 -8.12 -14.29
C THR A 182 -13.46 -7.36 -15.53
N SER A 183 -13.77 -7.88 -16.72
CA SER A 183 -13.43 -7.23 -17.99
C SER A 183 -14.46 -7.58 -19.06
N THR A 184 -14.46 -6.83 -20.16
CA THR A 184 -15.24 -7.19 -21.36
C THR A 184 -14.40 -7.92 -22.41
N SER A 185 -13.08 -7.73 -22.43
CA SER A 185 -12.17 -8.42 -23.35
C SER A 185 -10.73 -8.39 -22.81
N LEU A 186 -10.03 -9.52 -22.96
CA LEU A 186 -8.65 -9.71 -22.56
C LEU A 186 -7.90 -10.40 -23.68
N VAL A 187 -6.86 -9.77 -24.23
CA VAL A 187 -6.10 -10.28 -25.37
C VAL A 187 -4.61 -10.31 -25.05
N GLY A 188 -3.98 -11.47 -25.16
CA GLY A 188 -2.53 -11.64 -24.94
C GLY A 188 -2.08 -11.38 -23.51
N CYS A 189 -2.98 -11.36 -22.53
CA CYS A 189 -2.69 -10.97 -21.16
C CYS A 189 -2.11 -12.13 -20.35
N ARG A 190 -1.22 -11.78 -19.40
CA ARG A 190 -0.78 -12.68 -18.34
C ARG A 190 -1.57 -12.34 -17.07
N ILE A 191 -2.44 -13.26 -16.66
CA ILE A 191 -3.43 -13.04 -15.61
C ILE A 191 -3.17 -14.02 -14.45
N LYS A 192 -3.05 -13.50 -13.23
CA LYS A 192 -2.96 -14.31 -12.02
C LYS A 192 -3.90 -13.73 -10.96
N ILE A 193 -4.99 -14.45 -10.70
CA ILE A 193 -6.02 -14.02 -9.73
C ILE A 193 -6.36 -15.14 -8.75
N GLU A 194 -6.56 -14.79 -7.49
CA GLU A 194 -6.97 -15.73 -6.44
C GLU A 194 -8.50 -15.81 -6.32
N GLY A 195 -9.23 -14.79 -6.76
CA GLY A 195 -10.68 -14.76 -6.83
C GLY A 195 -11.23 -15.25 -8.17
N ASP A 196 -12.37 -14.68 -8.56
CA ASP A 196 -13.14 -15.03 -9.75
C ASP A 196 -12.74 -14.17 -10.96
N LEU A 197 -12.78 -14.75 -12.17
CA LEU A 197 -12.73 -14.04 -13.44
C LEU A 197 -14.14 -13.96 -14.02
N ASP A 198 -14.62 -12.74 -14.26
CA ASP A 198 -15.83 -12.48 -15.05
C ASP A 198 -15.49 -11.68 -16.31
N CYS A 199 -15.52 -12.37 -17.46
CA CYS A 199 -15.41 -11.78 -18.79
C CYS A 199 -16.62 -12.22 -19.64
N THR A 200 -17.84 -12.07 -19.11
CA THR A 200 -19.08 -12.49 -19.77
C THR A 200 -19.78 -11.36 -20.52
N LYS A 201 -19.48 -10.10 -20.20
CA LYS A 201 -20.08 -8.92 -20.84
C LYS A 201 -19.58 -8.78 -22.28
N ASN A 202 -20.45 -8.37 -23.18
CA ASN A 202 -20.17 -8.27 -24.62
C ASN A 202 -18.94 -7.37 -24.92
N PRO A 203 -17.91 -7.87 -25.68
CA PRO A 203 -17.84 -9.14 -26.39
C PRO A 203 -17.60 -10.39 -25.52
N GLY A 204 -17.01 -10.24 -24.34
CA GLY A 204 -16.76 -11.32 -23.38
C GLY A 204 -15.62 -12.25 -23.79
N ALA A 205 -14.58 -11.74 -24.47
CA ALA A 205 -13.53 -12.54 -25.07
C ALA A 205 -12.26 -12.64 -24.24
N LEU A 206 -11.76 -13.87 -24.06
CA LEU A 206 -10.39 -14.15 -23.60
C LEU A 206 -9.63 -14.83 -24.72
N VAL A 207 -8.58 -14.20 -25.24
CA VAL A 207 -7.82 -14.63 -26.41
C VAL A 207 -6.33 -14.53 -26.17
N GLY A 208 -5.61 -15.63 -26.29
CA GLY A 208 -4.17 -15.64 -26.09
C GLY A 208 -3.72 -15.40 -24.65
N GLY A 209 -2.42 -15.57 -24.42
CA GLY A 209 -1.81 -15.35 -23.12
C GLY A 209 -1.97 -16.51 -22.14
N ASP A 210 -1.70 -16.23 -20.85
CA ASP A 210 -1.72 -17.20 -19.76
C ASP A 210 -2.64 -16.69 -18.65
N CYS A 211 -3.68 -17.45 -18.32
CA CYS A 211 -4.69 -17.07 -17.34
C CYS A 211 -4.78 -18.10 -16.22
N SER A 212 -4.34 -17.70 -15.01
CA SER A 212 -4.43 -18.52 -13.80
C SER A 212 -5.48 -17.92 -12.85
N VAL A 213 -6.55 -18.68 -12.58
CA VAL A 213 -7.69 -18.30 -11.76
C VAL A 213 -7.88 -19.33 -10.66
N MET A 214 -7.99 -18.90 -9.41
CA MET A 214 -8.22 -19.81 -8.28
C MET A 214 -9.71 -20.05 -8.00
N GLY A 215 -10.57 -19.05 -8.29
CA GLY A 215 -12.00 -19.10 -8.14
C GLY A 215 -12.73 -19.54 -9.42
N LYS A 216 -13.92 -18.95 -9.66
CA LYS A 216 -14.74 -19.22 -10.83
C LYS A 216 -14.15 -18.55 -12.07
N PHE A 217 -14.18 -19.28 -13.18
CA PHE A 217 -13.79 -18.78 -14.49
C PHE A 217 -15.03 -18.66 -15.38
N ALA A 218 -15.41 -17.46 -15.74
CA ALA A 218 -16.56 -17.20 -16.58
C ALA A 218 -16.20 -16.27 -17.74
N VAL A 219 -16.32 -16.74 -18.97
CA VAL A 219 -16.07 -15.97 -20.19
C VAL A 219 -17.19 -16.22 -21.20
N ALA A 220 -17.44 -15.29 -22.13
CA ALA A 220 -18.38 -15.55 -23.19
C ALA A 220 -17.71 -16.28 -24.37
N GLN A 221 -16.51 -15.87 -24.75
CA GLN A 221 -15.73 -16.45 -25.82
C GLN A 221 -14.33 -16.78 -25.35
N LEU A 222 -13.86 -17.99 -25.67
CA LEU A 222 -12.51 -18.45 -25.38
C LEU A 222 -11.77 -18.74 -26.70
N GLY A 223 -10.62 -18.07 -26.87
CA GLY A 223 -9.84 -18.17 -28.10
C GLY A 223 -10.43 -17.36 -29.28
N ASN A 224 -9.86 -17.56 -30.46
CA ASN A 224 -10.30 -16.90 -31.70
C ASN A 224 -10.12 -17.84 -32.94
N LYS A 225 -10.63 -17.39 -34.07
CA LYS A 225 -10.54 -18.13 -35.36
C LYS A 225 -9.12 -18.25 -35.89
N SER A 226 -8.17 -17.47 -35.38
CA SER A 226 -6.76 -17.52 -35.78
C SER A 226 -5.95 -18.51 -34.96
N TYR A 227 -6.60 -19.29 -34.09
CA TYR A 227 -5.97 -20.32 -33.25
C TYR A 227 -4.85 -19.75 -32.33
N THR A 228 -5.06 -18.56 -31.80
CA THR A 228 -4.09 -17.94 -30.89
C THR A 228 -3.97 -18.76 -29.61
N PRO A 229 -2.76 -19.27 -29.24
CA PRO A 229 -2.59 -20.11 -28.07
C PRO A 229 -3.08 -19.42 -26.81
N THR A 230 -4.02 -20.03 -26.09
CA THR A 230 -4.63 -19.53 -24.88
C THR A 230 -4.48 -20.58 -23.79
N ILE A 231 -3.67 -20.30 -22.78
CA ILE A 231 -3.41 -21.21 -21.66
C ILE A 231 -4.29 -20.82 -20.49
N ILE A 232 -5.02 -21.79 -19.94
CA ILE A 232 -5.91 -21.56 -18.81
C ILE A 232 -5.60 -22.57 -17.71
N SER A 233 -5.42 -22.05 -16.50
CA SER A 233 -5.25 -22.84 -15.29
C SER A 233 -6.31 -22.41 -14.27
N VAL A 234 -7.25 -23.29 -13.93
CA VAL A 234 -8.30 -23.00 -12.96
C VAL A 234 -8.13 -23.90 -11.74
N GLY A 235 -8.13 -23.30 -10.56
CA GLY A 235 -7.98 -24.01 -9.28
C GLY A 235 -6.60 -24.65 -9.07
N SER A 236 -5.58 -24.24 -9.82
CA SER A 236 -4.22 -24.74 -9.64
C SER A 236 -3.59 -24.19 -8.38
N THR A 237 -3.44 -25.03 -7.37
CA THR A 237 -2.87 -24.65 -6.07
C THR A 237 -1.35 -24.72 -6.03
N THR A 238 -0.67 -25.13 -7.08
CA THR A 238 0.78 -25.35 -7.10
C THR A 238 1.56 -24.12 -6.67
N ASN A 239 1.23 -22.94 -7.22
CA ASN A 239 1.89 -21.70 -6.85
C ASN A 239 1.59 -21.28 -5.40
N LEU A 240 0.37 -21.50 -4.91
CA LEU A 240 -0.01 -21.22 -3.52
C LEU A 240 0.69 -22.15 -2.54
N LEU A 241 0.86 -23.42 -2.90
CA LEU A 241 1.62 -24.37 -2.07
C LEU A 241 3.09 -23.99 -1.98
N LEU A 242 3.71 -23.53 -3.08
CA LEU A 242 5.08 -23.01 -3.07
C LEU A 242 5.21 -21.72 -2.25
N GLU A 243 4.23 -20.81 -2.37
CA GLU A 243 4.18 -19.59 -1.55
C GLU A 243 4.05 -19.96 -0.06
N MET A 244 3.16 -20.88 0.29
CA MET A 244 2.95 -21.36 1.67
C MET A 244 4.23 -21.95 2.26
N ASP A 245 4.90 -22.87 1.55
CA ASP A 245 6.19 -23.45 1.97
C ASP A 245 7.26 -22.36 2.21
N SER A 246 7.34 -21.36 1.33
CA SER A 246 8.26 -20.22 1.52
C SER A 246 7.92 -19.40 2.76
N LEU A 247 6.64 -19.12 3.02
CA LEU A 247 6.18 -18.36 4.18
C LEU A 247 6.40 -19.15 5.49
N GLU A 248 6.17 -20.46 5.47
CA GLU A 248 6.43 -21.35 6.60
C GLU A 248 7.93 -21.36 6.96
N LYS A 249 8.81 -21.45 5.97
CA LYS A 249 10.26 -21.33 6.18
C LYS A 249 10.66 -19.98 6.77
N GLN A 250 10.06 -18.88 6.32
CA GLN A 250 10.29 -17.56 6.90
C GLN A 250 9.80 -17.49 8.36
N CYS A 251 8.63 -18.05 8.67
CA CYS A 251 8.12 -18.15 10.04
C CYS A 251 9.05 -18.93 10.93
N THR A 252 9.57 -20.07 10.47
CA THR A 252 10.50 -20.92 11.20
C THR A 252 11.81 -20.19 11.47
N ALA A 253 12.37 -19.49 10.48
CA ALA A 253 13.58 -18.68 10.66
C ALA A 253 13.40 -17.56 11.71
N ILE A 254 12.23 -16.94 11.73
CA ILE A 254 11.89 -15.95 12.77
C ILE A 254 11.79 -16.59 14.15
N ASP A 255 11.20 -17.79 14.25
CA ASP A 255 11.09 -18.52 15.53
C ASP A 255 12.47 -18.90 16.06
N GLU A 256 13.34 -19.47 15.23
CA GLU A 256 14.71 -19.79 15.60
C GLU A 256 15.49 -18.56 16.07
N TYR A 257 15.27 -17.42 15.41
CA TYR A 257 15.89 -16.16 15.81
C TYR A 257 15.39 -15.66 17.16
N ILE A 258 14.08 -15.73 17.40
CA ILE A 258 13.45 -15.39 18.69
C ILE A 258 13.95 -16.32 19.80
N GLU A 259 14.12 -17.61 19.53
CA GLU A 259 14.63 -18.59 20.50
C GLU A 259 16.08 -18.29 20.91
N LYS A 260 16.95 -17.95 19.96
CA LYS A 260 18.32 -17.48 20.25
C LYS A 260 18.34 -16.23 21.13
N ILE A 261 17.45 -15.27 20.83
CA ILE A 261 17.29 -14.07 21.68
C ILE A 261 16.83 -14.44 23.10
N ASN A 262 15.85 -15.34 23.23
CA ASN A 262 15.36 -15.79 24.53
C ASN A 262 16.46 -16.44 25.35
N THR A 263 17.19 -17.38 24.77
CA THR A 263 18.33 -18.06 25.42
C THR A 263 19.38 -17.06 25.92
N SER A 264 19.69 -16.03 25.11
CA SER A 264 20.63 -14.99 25.51
C SER A 264 20.10 -14.12 26.66
N ILE A 265 18.82 -13.78 26.63
CA ILE A 265 18.17 -13.00 27.70
C ILE A 265 18.11 -13.83 29.00
N GLU A 266 17.71 -15.09 28.93
CA GLU A 266 17.61 -16.00 30.07
C GLU A 266 18.97 -16.17 30.75
N PHE A 267 20.02 -16.41 29.98
CA PHE A 267 21.39 -16.53 30.48
C PHE A 267 21.83 -15.27 31.26
N LEU A 268 21.56 -14.08 30.73
CA LEU A 268 21.92 -12.83 31.41
C LEU A 268 21.05 -12.57 32.66
N GLN A 269 19.77 -12.95 32.62
CA GLN A 269 18.87 -12.83 33.76
C GLN A 269 19.22 -13.81 34.87
N GLU A 270 19.67 -15.01 34.53
CA GLU A 270 20.13 -16.00 35.49
C GLU A 270 21.38 -15.54 36.23
N LYS A 271 22.35 -14.97 35.53
CA LYS A 271 23.52 -14.31 36.13
C LYS A 271 23.13 -13.23 37.14
N LYS A 272 22.14 -12.40 36.76
CA LYS A 272 21.61 -11.34 37.65
C LYS A 272 20.95 -11.95 38.91
N ARG A 273 20.22 -13.07 38.78
CA ARG A 273 19.62 -13.77 39.94
C ARG A 273 20.67 -14.39 40.86
N ASN A 274 21.79 -14.85 40.33
CA ASN A 274 22.89 -15.43 41.06
C ASN A 274 23.79 -14.38 41.74
N GLY A 275 23.41 -13.11 41.72
CA GLY A 275 24.12 -12.02 42.39
C GLY A 275 25.28 -11.41 41.59
N GLU A 276 25.49 -11.78 40.33
CA GLU A 276 26.47 -11.12 39.47
C GLU A 276 25.95 -9.71 39.07
N HIS A 277 26.80 -8.70 39.22
CA HIS A 277 26.49 -7.33 38.77
C HIS A 277 26.56 -7.28 37.23
N LEU A 278 25.47 -6.94 36.58
CA LEU A 278 25.44 -6.71 35.13
C LEU A 278 25.92 -5.27 34.82
N ASP A 279 26.86 -5.16 33.91
CA ASP A 279 27.31 -3.86 33.38
C ASP A 279 26.17 -3.17 32.62
N ALA A 280 26.18 -1.83 32.58
CA ALA A 280 25.16 -1.05 31.88
C ALA A 280 24.96 -1.46 30.40
N GLU A 281 26.03 -1.93 29.74
CA GLU A 281 25.96 -2.46 28.37
C GLU A 281 25.10 -3.73 28.28
N LYS A 282 25.18 -4.63 29.24
CA LYS A 282 24.38 -5.87 29.28
C LYS A 282 22.92 -5.59 29.60
N GLU A 283 22.63 -4.61 30.44
CA GLU A 283 21.24 -4.18 30.68
C GLU A 283 20.61 -3.47 29.46
N ALA A 284 21.38 -2.65 28.76
CA ALA A 284 20.98 -2.06 27.49
C ALA A 284 20.75 -3.13 26.41
N TYR A 285 21.61 -4.15 26.36
CA TYR A 285 21.43 -5.30 25.45
C TYR A 285 20.11 -6.04 25.72
N ILE A 286 19.79 -6.38 26.97
CA ILE A 286 18.52 -7.03 27.33
C ILE A 286 17.32 -6.20 26.84
N SER A 287 17.36 -4.87 27.07
CA SER A 287 16.29 -3.97 26.65
C SER A 287 16.12 -3.93 25.13
N SER A 288 17.22 -3.87 24.39
CA SER A 288 17.22 -3.89 22.91
C SER A 288 16.75 -5.23 22.37
N ALA A 289 17.19 -6.34 22.97
CA ALA A 289 16.81 -7.71 22.59
C ALA A 289 15.31 -7.96 22.80
N ILE A 290 14.72 -7.45 23.89
CA ILE A 290 13.26 -7.51 24.11
C ILE A 290 12.51 -6.73 23.04
N ARG A 291 12.96 -5.52 22.69
CA ARG A 291 12.34 -4.73 21.60
C ARG A 291 12.40 -5.46 20.27
N LEU A 292 13.56 -6.03 19.95
CA LEU A 292 13.78 -6.79 18.71
C LEU A 292 12.89 -8.02 18.65
N LYS A 293 12.72 -8.75 19.75
CA LYS A 293 11.80 -9.88 19.88
C LYS A 293 10.35 -9.47 19.58
N VAL A 294 9.89 -8.35 20.14
CA VAL A 294 8.54 -7.83 19.91
C VAL A 294 8.37 -7.44 18.43
N GLN A 295 9.35 -6.77 17.84
CA GLN A 295 9.33 -6.41 16.42
C GLN A 295 9.26 -7.64 15.53
N LYS A 296 10.10 -8.65 15.77
CA LYS A 296 10.08 -9.92 15.02
C LYS A 296 8.76 -10.67 15.18
N GLY A 297 8.14 -10.63 16.36
CA GLY A 297 6.80 -11.15 16.58
C GLY A 297 5.73 -10.40 15.75
N MET A 298 5.86 -9.09 15.58
CA MET A 298 5.00 -8.30 14.70
C MET A 298 5.23 -8.63 13.22
N ASP A 299 6.49 -8.80 12.79
CA ASP A 299 6.83 -9.19 11.42
C ASP A 299 6.25 -10.55 11.04
N LYS A 300 6.11 -11.47 12.00
CA LYS A 300 5.55 -12.83 11.80
C LYS A 300 4.03 -12.84 11.59
N LYS A 301 3.30 -11.89 12.18
CA LYS A 301 1.83 -11.86 12.10
C LYS A 301 1.29 -11.86 10.66
N PRO A 302 1.72 -10.95 9.76
CA PRO A 302 1.23 -10.93 8.39
C PRO A 302 1.55 -12.21 7.63
N LEU A 303 2.69 -12.87 7.91
CA LEU A 303 3.05 -14.14 7.29
C LEU A 303 2.07 -15.25 7.69
N LYS A 304 1.74 -15.37 8.99
CA LYS A 304 0.75 -16.33 9.47
C LYS A 304 -0.64 -16.07 8.89
N THR A 305 -1.08 -14.82 8.88
CA THR A 305 -2.37 -14.44 8.26
C THR A 305 -2.42 -14.90 6.82
N ARG A 306 -1.33 -14.69 6.07
CA ARG A 306 -1.26 -15.12 4.67
C ARG A 306 -1.29 -16.64 4.50
N ILE A 307 -0.63 -17.40 5.37
CA ILE A 307 -0.70 -18.88 5.38
C ILE A 307 -2.14 -19.35 5.60
N GLU A 308 -2.85 -18.76 6.58
CA GLU A 308 -4.25 -19.07 6.85
C GLU A 308 -5.18 -18.74 5.67
N GLU A 309 -4.96 -17.62 4.99
CA GLU A 309 -5.68 -17.24 3.77
C GLU A 309 -5.46 -18.29 2.67
N ILE A 310 -4.20 -18.68 2.42
CA ILE A 310 -3.86 -19.70 1.42
C ILE A 310 -4.54 -21.04 1.75
N GLN A 311 -4.51 -21.46 3.01
CA GLN A 311 -5.19 -22.69 3.45
C GLN A 311 -6.70 -22.64 3.22
N LYS A 312 -7.34 -21.49 3.50
CA LYS A 312 -8.77 -21.30 3.20
C LYS A 312 -9.06 -21.41 1.71
N ILE A 313 -8.24 -20.81 0.85
CA ILE A 313 -8.39 -20.87 -0.60
C ILE A 313 -8.23 -22.33 -1.08
N ILE A 314 -7.24 -23.07 -0.59
CA ILE A 314 -7.01 -24.46 -0.94
C ILE A 314 -8.17 -25.35 -0.49
N ASN A 315 -8.75 -25.10 0.67
CA ASN A 315 -9.87 -25.87 1.22
C ASN A 315 -11.22 -25.52 0.58
N ALA A 316 -11.36 -24.30 0.00
CA ALA A 316 -12.60 -23.85 -0.66
C ALA A 316 -12.82 -24.44 -2.06
N LYS A 317 -12.08 -25.47 -2.48
CA LYS A 317 -12.10 -26.10 -3.82
C LYS A 317 -13.46 -26.63 -4.31
N GLU A 318 -14.45 -26.76 -3.44
CA GLU A 318 -15.77 -27.32 -3.80
C GLU A 318 -16.59 -26.43 -4.74
N THR A 319 -16.20 -25.18 -4.97
CA THR A 319 -16.97 -24.20 -5.77
C THR A 319 -16.34 -23.84 -7.12
N LEU A 320 -15.29 -24.55 -7.54
CA LEU A 320 -14.63 -24.28 -8.81
C LEU A 320 -15.59 -24.53 -9.99
N SER A 321 -15.72 -23.56 -10.88
CA SER A 321 -16.50 -23.71 -12.09
C SER A 321 -15.81 -23.02 -13.26
N VAL A 322 -15.86 -23.68 -14.43
CA VAL A 322 -15.44 -23.12 -15.69
C VAL A 322 -16.66 -22.98 -16.57
N GLN A 323 -16.99 -21.76 -16.97
CA GLN A 323 -18.15 -21.45 -17.77
C GLN A 323 -17.73 -20.66 -19.01
N VAL A 324 -18.07 -21.19 -20.18
CA VAL A 324 -17.99 -20.48 -21.47
C VAL A 324 -19.39 -20.39 -22.07
N THR A 325 -19.92 -19.17 -22.21
CA THR A 325 -21.35 -18.99 -22.52
C THR A 325 -21.68 -18.95 -24.02
N LYS A 326 -20.71 -18.64 -24.89
CA LYS A 326 -20.97 -18.54 -26.35
C LYS A 326 -20.18 -19.56 -27.17
N CYS A 327 -18.86 -19.47 -27.17
CA CYS A 327 -18.04 -20.35 -28.03
C CYS A 327 -16.62 -20.55 -27.46
N VAL A 328 -16.06 -21.72 -27.81
CA VAL A 328 -14.65 -22.07 -27.60
C VAL A 328 -14.03 -22.33 -28.96
N TYR A 329 -12.90 -21.70 -29.21
CA TYR A 329 -12.10 -21.98 -30.39
C TYR A 329 -10.95 -22.92 -30.02
N PRO A 330 -10.62 -23.91 -30.85
CA PRO A 330 -9.45 -24.77 -30.58
C PRO A 330 -8.15 -23.97 -30.67
N ASN A 331 -7.12 -24.46 -29.98
CA ASN A 331 -5.76 -23.93 -30.07
C ASN A 331 -5.00 -24.62 -31.20
#